data_ad99d5d8e45874012b46550c17f944e6
#
_entry.id   ad99d5d8e45874012b46550c17f944e6
#
_cell.length_a   1.000
_cell.length_b   1.000
_cell.length_c   1.000
_cell.angle_alpha   90.00
_cell.angle_beta   90.00
_cell.angle_gamma   90.00
#
_symmetry.space_group_name_H-M   'P 1'
#
loop_
_entity.id
_entity.type
_entity.pdbx_description
1 polymer ?
#
loop_
_entity_poly.entity_id
_entity_poly.type
_entity_poly.pdbx_seq_one_letter_code
_entity_poly.pdbx_strand_id
1 'polypeptide(L)'
;MWMECVARANYEANNQSDALGLFDIVWKNGNEFSMSSNRIGGQLQGLIALRDGNNGECFKGTVSEISKNQTSGKNEVTIDVSASYLKDLNKSTLPDKGGVIQIGNQEYYYDTFKAVYGADGKIEKYVFEISDDLNKNSRQPADDRIGKEAQIGVSIDYQGVPYYQQQLNEWVRTYAQAFNKILTGQDAVDGYGNAADILFVANEATDVTQRKFVTSRNQTPGATVSSTDDTYYYLTATNFAINKEMLDDPQLLATHTGAGTGPEGYDLVKDLIDLQTNKDKMSFRGCSARDFLQCVLSDVSLNASSANTFSASYQNIAKTIDTQRLSVSGVDTEEESLNLVQYQRAYNLASQMIQVLTEVYDRLILQTGV
;
A
#
# COMPACT_ATOMS: atom_id res chain seq x y z
N MET A 1 -12.65 -26.75 -4.03
CA MET A 1 -12.85 -25.43 -4.67
C MET A 1 -11.46 -24.87 -4.93
N TRP A 2 -11.15 -24.49 -6.17
CA TRP A 2 -9.81 -24.06 -6.55
C TRP A 2 -9.82 -22.57 -6.79
N MET A 3 -8.76 -21.88 -6.36
CA MET A 3 -8.51 -20.47 -6.65
C MET A 3 -7.45 -20.36 -7.73
N GLU A 4 -7.57 -19.37 -8.58
CA GLU A 4 -6.62 -19.06 -9.65
C GLU A 4 -6.12 -17.63 -9.47
N CYS A 5 -4.83 -17.42 -9.77
CA CYS A 5 -4.22 -16.10 -9.78
C CYS A 5 -4.22 -15.62 -11.24
N VAL A 6 -4.96 -14.55 -11.50
CA VAL A 6 -5.14 -14.00 -12.85
C VAL A 6 -4.46 -12.65 -12.92
N ALA A 7 -3.63 -12.44 -13.95
CA ALA A 7 -3.03 -11.14 -14.19
C ALA A 7 -4.13 -10.12 -14.49
N ARG A 8 -4.05 -8.93 -13.86
CA ARG A 8 -4.95 -7.82 -14.17
C ARG A 8 -4.75 -7.40 -15.62
N ALA A 9 -5.83 -7.42 -16.37
CA ALA A 9 -5.82 -6.85 -17.70
C ALA A 9 -5.60 -5.33 -17.61
N ASN A 10 -4.69 -4.81 -18.43
CA ASN A 10 -4.41 -3.36 -18.57
C ASN A 10 -3.82 -2.67 -17.32
N TYR A 11 -3.14 -3.44 -16.47
CA TYR A 11 -2.44 -2.91 -15.33
C TYR A 11 -0.98 -2.59 -15.68
N GLU A 12 -0.57 -1.34 -15.45
CA GLU A 12 0.84 -0.94 -15.53
C GLU A 12 1.43 -0.80 -14.14
N ALA A 13 2.54 -1.49 -13.88
CA ALA A 13 3.21 -1.60 -12.58
C ALA A 13 3.87 -0.30 -12.07
N ASN A 14 3.59 0.85 -12.68
CA ASN A 14 4.22 2.13 -12.35
C ASN A 14 3.52 2.89 -11.24
N ASN A 15 2.60 2.25 -10.55
CA ASN A 15 1.70 2.94 -9.68
C ASN A 15 2.05 2.74 -8.22
N GLN A 16 2.44 3.82 -7.55
CA GLN A 16 2.79 3.84 -6.14
C GLN A 16 1.63 3.54 -5.19
N SER A 17 0.41 3.73 -5.67
CA SER A 17 -0.81 3.52 -4.87
C SER A 17 -1.49 2.21 -5.20
N ASP A 18 -0.90 1.36 -6.03
CA ASP A 18 -1.50 0.10 -6.35
C ASP A 18 -1.28 -0.94 -5.26
N ALA A 19 -2.06 -0.77 -4.25
CA ALA A 19 -2.15 -1.69 -3.15
C ALA A 19 -2.59 -3.11 -3.58
N LEU A 20 -3.30 -3.23 -4.70
CA LEU A 20 -3.88 -4.50 -5.11
C LEU A 20 -2.92 -5.38 -5.93
N GLY A 21 -1.76 -4.84 -6.33
CA GLY A 21 -0.75 -5.57 -7.10
C GLY A 21 -1.19 -5.91 -8.52
N LEU A 22 -0.37 -6.74 -9.17
CA LEU A 22 -0.51 -7.11 -10.59
C LEU A 22 -1.52 -8.23 -10.86
N PHE A 23 -2.02 -8.88 -9.81
CA PHE A 23 -2.82 -10.10 -9.94
C PHE A 23 -4.08 -10.03 -9.09
N ASP A 24 -5.18 -10.50 -9.67
CA ASP A 24 -6.40 -10.79 -8.95
C ASP A 24 -6.48 -12.28 -8.60
N ILE A 25 -7.06 -12.59 -7.45
CA ILE A 25 -7.38 -13.96 -7.08
C ILE A 25 -8.85 -14.19 -7.38
N VAL A 26 -9.13 -15.18 -8.21
CA VAL A 26 -10.48 -15.55 -8.59
C VAL A 26 -10.76 -17.01 -8.25
N TRP A 27 -12.03 -17.32 -8.02
CA TRP A 27 -12.48 -18.68 -7.94
C TRP A 27 -12.49 -19.30 -9.35
N LYS A 28 -12.35 -20.62 -9.46
CA LYS A 28 -12.41 -21.34 -10.74
C LYS A 28 -13.69 -21.07 -11.57
N ASN A 29 -14.73 -20.59 -10.93
CA ASN A 29 -15.98 -20.18 -11.60
C ASN A 29 -15.95 -18.74 -12.12
N GLY A 30 -14.80 -18.06 -12.04
CA GLY A 30 -14.63 -16.67 -12.47
C GLY A 30 -15.09 -15.61 -11.48
N ASN A 31 -15.65 -15.99 -10.34
CA ASN A 31 -16.06 -15.03 -9.33
C ASN A 31 -14.82 -14.49 -8.60
N GLU A 32 -14.83 -13.20 -8.32
CA GLU A 32 -13.78 -12.52 -7.57
C GLU A 32 -13.67 -13.08 -6.14
N PHE A 33 -12.44 -13.30 -5.69
CA PHE A 33 -12.14 -13.63 -4.31
C PHE A 33 -11.78 -12.36 -3.55
N SER A 34 -12.67 -11.91 -2.67
CA SER A 34 -12.42 -10.72 -1.86
C SER A 34 -11.31 -10.97 -0.85
N MET A 35 -10.10 -10.54 -1.17
CA MET A 35 -8.90 -10.68 -0.33
C MET A 35 -8.96 -9.80 0.93
N SER A 36 -9.71 -8.72 0.90
CA SER A 36 -9.88 -7.78 2.03
C SER A 36 -11.03 -8.14 2.97
N SER A 37 -11.68 -9.29 2.76
CA SER A 37 -12.81 -9.71 3.60
C SER A 37 -12.34 -10.04 5.02
N ASN A 38 -13.03 -9.49 6.03
CA ASN A 38 -12.82 -9.82 7.45
C ASN A 38 -13.10 -11.29 7.81
N ARG A 39 -13.62 -12.07 6.88
CA ARG A 39 -13.88 -13.51 7.04
C ARG A 39 -12.68 -14.38 6.70
N ILE A 40 -11.68 -13.80 6.05
CA ILE A 40 -10.41 -14.46 5.78
C ILE A 40 -9.55 -14.30 7.02
N GLY A 41 -8.85 -15.34 7.41
CA GLY A 41 -7.96 -15.32 8.56
C GLY A 41 -6.63 -15.98 8.27
N GLY A 42 -5.74 -15.94 9.26
CA GLY A 42 -4.46 -16.61 9.22
C GLY A 42 -3.37 -15.88 8.45
N GLN A 43 -2.33 -16.62 8.09
CA GLN A 43 -1.11 -16.07 7.50
C GLN A 43 -1.35 -15.34 6.17
N LEU A 44 -2.26 -15.87 5.34
CA LEU A 44 -2.57 -15.25 4.04
C LEU A 44 -3.18 -13.85 4.21
N GLN A 45 -4.12 -13.69 5.14
CA GLN A 45 -4.70 -12.38 5.43
C GLN A 45 -3.64 -11.40 5.96
N GLY A 46 -2.75 -11.88 6.84
CA GLY A 46 -1.65 -11.05 7.35
C GLY A 46 -0.72 -10.56 6.24
N LEU A 47 -0.39 -11.41 5.27
CA LEU A 47 0.41 -11.03 4.10
C LEU A 47 -0.30 -10.03 3.19
N ILE A 48 -1.60 -10.21 2.97
CA ILE A 48 -2.42 -9.27 2.19
C ILE A 48 -2.52 -7.92 2.91
N ALA A 49 -2.79 -7.92 4.21
CA ALA A 49 -2.82 -6.70 5.01
C ALA A 49 -1.47 -5.97 4.99
N LEU A 50 -0.35 -6.71 5.07
CA LEU A 50 0.99 -6.13 4.97
C LEU A 50 1.24 -5.52 3.58
N ARG A 51 0.85 -6.19 2.50
CA ARG A 51 1.03 -5.73 1.12
C ARG A 51 0.16 -4.52 0.80
N ASP A 52 -1.11 -4.53 1.23
CA ASP A 52 -2.16 -3.62 0.74
C ASP A 52 -2.64 -2.63 1.81
N GLY A 53 -2.24 -2.81 3.09
CA GLY A 53 -2.70 -1.99 4.20
C GLY A 53 -2.29 -0.52 4.08
N ASN A 54 -3.29 0.35 4.04
CA ASN A 54 -3.13 1.79 3.89
C ASN A 54 -3.71 2.59 5.07
N ASN A 55 -4.04 1.91 6.18
CA ASN A 55 -4.68 2.50 7.35
C ASN A 55 -5.98 3.26 7.03
N GLY A 56 -6.72 2.81 6.03
CA GLY A 56 -7.92 3.48 5.55
C GLY A 56 -7.69 4.78 4.75
N GLU A 57 -6.44 5.17 4.53
CA GLU A 57 -6.07 6.37 3.77
C GLU A 57 -6.04 6.09 2.25
N CYS A 58 -7.15 5.61 1.67
CA CYS A 58 -7.31 5.52 0.22
C CYS A 58 -8.02 6.78 -0.31
N PHE A 59 -7.94 7.01 -1.64
CA PHE A 59 -8.71 8.08 -2.26
C PHE A 59 -10.21 7.81 -2.12
N LYS A 60 -10.93 8.76 -1.54
CA LYS A 60 -12.40 8.74 -1.40
C LYS A 60 -12.98 10.13 -1.60
N GLY A 61 -14.08 10.20 -2.33
CA GLY A 61 -14.79 11.45 -2.54
C GLY A 61 -16.17 11.22 -3.13
N THR A 62 -16.86 12.30 -3.43
CA THR A 62 -18.20 12.25 -4.04
C THR A 62 -18.14 12.89 -5.43
N VAL A 63 -18.71 12.23 -6.42
CA VAL A 63 -18.81 12.78 -7.77
C VAL A 63 -19.72 14.00 -7.75
N SER A 64 -19.18 15.16 -8.09
CA SER A 64 -19.95 16.42 -8.14
C SER A 64 -20.36 16.80 -9.55
N GLU A 65 -19.56 16.44 -10.56
CA GLU A 65 -19.82 16.81 -11.95
C GLU A 65 -19.25 15.78 -12.92
N ILE A 66 -19.93 15.60 -14.05
CA ILE A 66 -19.41 14.86 -15.21
C ILE A 66 -19.53 15.79 -16.42
N SER A 67 -18.41 16.06 -17.06
CA SER A 67 -18.34 17.00 -18.17
C SER A 67 -17.44 16.46 -19.29
N LYS A 68 -17.45 17.11 -20.44
CA LYS A 68 -16.51 16.82 -21.52
C LYS A 68 -15.41 17.85 -21.56
N ASN A 69 -14.18 17.39 -21.57
CA ASN A 69 -13.03 18.24 -21.86
C ASN A 69 -13.11 18.76 -23.30
N GLN A 70 -13.14 20.07 -23.47
CA GLN A 70 -13.28 20.68 -24.80
C GLN A 70 -12.03 20.50 -25.68
N THR A 71 -10.87 20.24 -25.06
CA THR A 71 -9.62 20.11 -25.78
C THR A 71 -9.34 18.65 -26.17
N SER A 72 -9.48 17.71 -25.24
CA SER A 72 -9.24 16.27 -25.48
C SER A 72 -10.47 15.53 -26.01
N GLY A 73 -11.68 16.09 -25.82
CA GLY A 73 -12.94 15.43 -26.17
C GLY A 73 -13.36 14.30 -25.23
N LYS A 74 -12.52 13.97 -24.23
CA LYS A 74 -12.76 12.90 -23.26
C LYS A 74 -13.70 13.35 -22.13
N ASN A 75 -14.35 12.40 -21.48
CA ASN A 75 -15.15 12.70 -20.31
C ASN A 75 -14.23 12.97 -19.10
N GLU A 76 -14.57 14.00 -18.35
CA GLU A 76 -13.96 14.38 -17.07
C GLU A 76 -14.96 14.13 -15.94
N VAL A 77 -14.48 13.51 -14.87
CA VAL A 77 -15.25 13.30 -13.63
C VAL A 77 -14.64 14.15 -12.54
N THR A 78 -15.40 15.06 -12.01
CA THR A 78 -15.02 15.93 -10.90
C THR A 78 -15.47 15.30 -9.58
N ILE A 79 -14.55 15.20 -8.63
CA ILE A 79 -14.76 14.57 -7.34
C ILE A 79 -14.39 15.53 -6.22
N ASP A 80 -15.34 15.83 -5.36
CA ASP A 80 -15.15 16.62 -4.17
C ASP A 80 -14.55 15.76 -3.05
N VAL A 81 -13.51 16.26 -2.38
CA VAL A 81 -12.81 15.54 -1.32
C VAL A 81 -12.94 16.23 0.03
N SER A 82 -13.19 15.45 1.08
CA SER A 82 -13.32 15.94 2.45
C SER A 82 -12.14 15.55 3.34
N ALA A 83 -11.50 14.42 3.08
CA ALA A 83 -10.41 13.90 3.90
C ALA A 83 -9.19 14.83 3.89
N SER A 84 -8.64 15.11 5.06
CA SER A 84 -7.55 16.08 5.24
C SER A 84 -6.27 15.72 4.48
N TYR A 85 -5.96 14.43 4.35
CA TYR A 85 -4.79 13.95 3.59
C TYR A 85 -4.96 14.12 2.08
N LEU A 86 -6.19 14.20 1.55
CA LEU A 86 -6.45 14.47 0.13
C LEU A 86 -6.44 15.98 -0.20
N LYS A 87 -6.42 16.84 0.80
CA LYS A 87 -6.37 18.30 0.61
C LYS A 87 -4.96 18.84 0.37
N ASP A 88 -3.96 17.99 0.42
CA ASP A 88 -2.55 18.30 0.18
C ASP A 88 -1.98 17.27 -0.81
N LEU A 89 -1.52 17.76 -1.97
CA LEU A 89 -1.02 16.87 -3.02
C LEU A 89 0.23 16.08 -2.57
N ASN A 90 1.04 16.63 -1.66
CA ASN A 90 2.21 15.93 -1.14
C ASN A 90 1.86 14.66 -0.35
N LYS A 91 0.63 14.61 0.20
CA LYS A 91 0.11 13.49 0.99
C LYS A 91 -0.67 12.47 0.15
N SER A 92 -0.99 12.81 -1.09
CA SER A 92 -1.75 11.93 -1.98
C SER A 92 -0.83 10.92 -2.67
N THR A 93 -1.39 9.74 -2.97
CA THR A 93 -0.68 8.64 -3.66
C THR A 93 -1.50 8.12 -4.83
N LEU A 94 -2.07 9.04 -5.61
CA LEU A 94 -2.81 8.67 -6.81
C LEU A 94 -1.87 8.28 -7.96
N PRO A 95 -2.25 7.32 -8.79
CA PRO A 95 -1.55 7.03 -10.04
C PRO A 95 -1.47 8.24 -10.96
N ASP A 96 -0.27 8.62 -11.35
CA ASP A 96 -0.02 9.78 -12.21
C ASP A 96 -0.18 9.47 -13.72
N LYS A 97 0.05 8.22 -14.12
CA LYS A 97 -0.01 7.74 -15.52
C LYS A 97 -1.26 6.94 -15.85
N GLY A 98 -2.32 7.17 -15.11
CA GLY A 98 -3.58 6.46 -15.26
C GLY A 98 -3.78 5.37 -14.21
N GLY A 99 -5.04 5.01 -13.99
CA GLY A 99 -5.45 4.03 -13.01
C GLY A 99 -6.91 3.68 -13.11
N VAL A 100 -7.41 3.00 -12.10
CA VAL A 100 -8.81 2.57 -12.00
C VAL A 100 -9.49 3.33 -10.88
N ILE A 101 -10.63 3.95 -11.19
CA ILE A 101 -11.50 4.58 -10.21
C ILE A 101 -12.83 3.84 -10.16
N GLN A 102 -13.25 3.45 -8.98
CA GLN A 102 -14.56 2.86 -8.73
C GLN A 102 -15.55 3.97 -8.37
N ILE A 103 -16.64 4.08 -9.12
CA ILE A 103 -17.75 5.01 -8.85
C ILE A 103 -19.02 4.20 -8.56
N GLY A 104 -19.44 4.20 -7.31
CA GLY A 104 -20.47 3.31 -6.82
C GLY A 104 -20.05 1.85 -6.96
N ASN A 105 -20.72 1.11 -7.86
CA ASN A 105 -20.45 -0.31 -8.11
C ASN A 105 -19.79 -0.60 -9.47
N GLN A 106 -19.24 0.41 -10.14
CA GLN A 106 -18.62 0.27 -11.45
C GLN A 106 -17.22 0.88 -11.46
N GLU A 107 -16.34 0.23 -12.21
CA GLU A 107 -14.95 0.66 -12.41
C GLU A 107 -14.83 1.43 -13.73
N TYR A 108 -14.00 2.47 -13.70
CA TYR A 108 -13.65 3.32 -14.83
C TYR A 108 -12.16 3.49 -14.87
N TYR A 109 -11.58 3.44 -16.06
CA TYR A 109 -10.16 3.73 -16.28
C TYR A 109 -9.99 5.22 -16.52
N TYR A 110 -9.03 5.85 -15.89
CA TYR A 110 -8.64 7.22 -16.16
C TYR A 110 -7.20 7.28 -16.66
N ASP A 111 -6.87 8.27 -17.47
CA ASP A 111 -5.53 8.46 -18.04
C ASP A 111 -4.70 9.45 -17.18
N THR A 112 -5.33 10.53 -16.72
CA THR A 112 -4.69 11.57 -15.92
C THR A 112 -5.67 12.13 -14.89
N PHE A 113 -5.14 12.82 -13.90
CA PHE A 113 -5.96 13.61 -12.98
C PHE A 113 -5.43 15.04 -12.83
N LYS A 114 -6.27 15.94 -12.38
CA LYS A 114 -5.95 17.31 -12.01
C LYS A 114 -6.44 17.57 -10.59
N ALA A 115 -5.62 18.25 -9.78
CA ALA A 115 -6.02 18.75 -8.49
C ALA A 115 -6.39 20.23 -8.62
N VAL A 116 -7.55 20.61 -8.11
CA VAL A 116 -8.07 21.98 -8.14
C VAL A 116 -7.97 22.58 -6.73
N TYR A 117 -7.22 23.68 -6.61
CA TYR A 117 -6.99 24.36 -5.35
C TYR A 117 -8.06 25.42 -5.10
N GLY A 118 -8.63 25.42 -3.92
CA GLY A 118 -9.53 26.45 -3.44
C GLY A 118 -8.82 27.74 -3.03
N ALA A 119 -9.60 28.70 -2.60
CA ALA A 119 -9.10 30.02 -2.17
C ALA A 119 -8.21 29.96 -0.91
N ASP A 120 -8.32 28.88 -0.13
CA ASP A 120 -7.51 28.60 1.07
C ASP A 120 -6.17 27.93 0.77
N GLY A 121 -5.85 27.70 -0.51
CA GLY A 121 -4.65 27.01 -0.94
C GLY A 121 -4.65 25.49 -0.69
N LYS A 122 -5.80 24.92 -0.36
CA LYS A 122 -5.99 23.48 -0.20
C LYS A 122 -6.76 22.91 -1.39
N ILE A 123 -6.56 21.62 -1.66
CA ILE A 123 -7.31 20.96 -2.72
C ILE A 123 -8.77 20.79 -2.28
N GLU A 124 -9.68 21.23 -3.14
CA GLU A 124 -11.12 21.07 -2.96
C GLU A 124 -11.64 19.90 -3.79
N LYS A 125 -11.11 19.73 -5.00
CA LYS A 125 -11.63 18.79 -6.00
C LYS A 125 -10.49 18.13 -6.76
N TYR A 126 -10.76 16.93 -7.23
CA TYR A 126 -9.95 16.25 -8.23
C TYR A 126 -10.79 16.04 -9.49
N VAL A 127 -10.17 16.22 -10.65
CA VAL A 127 -10.80 16.01 -11.95
C VAL A 127 -10.03 14.89 -12.64
N PHE A 128 -10.70 13.78 -12.91
CA PHE A 128 -10.14 12.61 -13.58
C PHE A 128 -10.57 12.59 -15.03
N GLU A 129 -9.61 12.52 -15.95
CA GLU A 129 -9.88 12.33 -17.38
C GLU A 129 -10.06 10.85 -17.65
N ILE A 130 -11.28 10.45 -18.02
CA ILE A 130 -11.63 9.04 -18.25
C ILE A 130 -11.06 8.58 -19.58
N SER A 131 -10.41 7.42 -19.57
CA SER A 131 -9.84 6.80 -20.74
C SER A 131 -10.91 6.40 -21.76
N ASP A 132 -10.65 6.62 -23.03
CA ASP A 132 -11.47 6.16 -24.16
C ASP A 132 -10.83 4.98 -24.90
N ASP A 133 -9.75 4.41 -24.34
CA ASP A 133 -9.06 3.27 -24.91
C ASP A 133 -9.96 2.02 -24.92
N LEU A 134 -10.32 1.57 -26.12
CA LEU A 134 -11.14 0.37 -26.32
C LEU A 134 -10.48 -0.92 -25.77
N ASN A 135 -9.15 -0.96 -25.73
CA ASN A 135 -8.42 -2.11 -25.21
C ASN A 135 -8.55 -2.22 -23.68
N LYS A 136 -8.80 -1.11 -22.99
CA LYS A 136 -9.01 -1.06 -21.55
C LYS A 136 -10.45 -1.34 -21.13
N ASN A 137 -11.31 -1.75 -22.09
CA ASN A 137 -12.75 -1.95 -21.85
C ASN A 137 -13.39 -0.73 -21.15
N SER A 138 -12.94 0.47 -21.53
CA SER A 138 -13.25 1.73 -20.88
C SER A 138 -14.73 2.06 -21.03
N ARG A 139 -15.44 1.97 -19.92
CA ARG A 139 -16.81 2.49 -19.83
C ARG A 139 -16.75 4.00 -19.69
N GLN A 140 -17.72 4.67 -20.24
CA GLN A 140 -17.89 6.11 -20.02
C GLN A 140 -18.92 6.34 -18.91
N PRO A 141 -18.61 7.21 -17.93
CA PRO A 141 -19.55 7.53 -16.87
C PRO A 141 -20.74 8.34 -17.42
N ALA A 142 -21.92 8.04 -16.96
CA ALA A 142 -23.15 8.80 -17.26
C ALA A 142 -23.55 9.64 -16.04
N ASP A 143 -24.46 10.59 -16.23
CA ASP A 143 -24.90 11.54 -15.21
C ASP A 143 -25.54 10.86 -13.98
N ASP A 144 -25.98 9.61 -14.10
CA ASP A 144 -26.48 8.79 -12.97
C ASP A 144 -25.42 8.49 -11.91
N ARG A 145 -24.15 8.79 -12.21
CA ARG A 145 -23.01 8.68 -11.29
C ARG A 145 -22.82 9.92 -10.43
N ILE A 146 -23.42 11.04 -10.75
CA ILE A 146 -23.35 12.26 -9.93
C ILE A 146 -23.96 11.97 -8.54
N GLY A 147 -23.29 12.40 -7.49
CA GLY A 147 -23.65 12.12 -6.10
C GLY A 147 -23.24 10.74 -5.58
N LYS A 148 -22.63 9.87 -6.41
CA LYS A 148 -22.11 8.58 -5.96
C LYS A 148 -20.72 8.74 -5.34
N GLU A 149 -20.41 7.83 -4.43
CA GLU A 149 -19.06 7.72 -3.86
C GLU A 149 -18.08 7.22 -4.93
N ALA A 150 -16.94 7.86 -5.01
CA ALA A 150 -15.81 7.48 -5.85
C ALA A 150 -14.62 7.07 -4.96
N GLN A 151 -13.95 5.98 -5.32
CA GLN A 151 -12.82 5.44 -4.57
C GLN A 151 -11.74 4.92 -5.51
N ILE A 152 -10.47 5.11 -5.13
CA ILE A 152 -9.31 4.48 -5.78
C ILE A 152 -8.60 3.62 -4.75
N GLY A 153 -8.44 2.33 -5.08
CA GLY A 153 -7.91 1.35 -4.15
C GLY A 153 -8.91 0.90 -3.08
N VAL A 154 -8.52 -0.08 -2.29
CA VAL A 154 -9.35 -0.64 -1.20
C VAL A 154 -8.93 -0.02 0.12
N SER A 155 -9.88 0.31 0.97
CA SER A 155 -9.63 0.78 2.34
C SER A 155 -9.34 -0.43 3.24
N ILE A 156 -8.09 -0.58 3.64
CA ILE A 156 -7.65 -1.65 4.55
C ILE A 156 -7.12 -1.00 5.82
N ASP A 157 -7.82 -1.22 6.92
CA ASP A 157 -7.46 -0.70 8.25
C ASP A 157 -6.31 -1.50 8.85
N TYR A 158 -5.15 -1.35 8.23
CA TYR A 158 -3.87 -1.92 8.65
C TYR A 158 -2.73 -1.04 8.17
N GLN A 159 -1.69 -0.88 8.97
CA GLN A 159 -0.49 -0.13 8.61
C GLN A 159 0.47 -1.03 7.83
N GLY A 160 0.17 -1.23 6.57
CA GLY A 160 0.98 -2.02 5.64
C GLY A 160 2.05 -1.20 4.93
N VAL A 161 2.66 -1.82 3.93
CA VAL A 161 3.70 -1.19 3.09
C VAL A 161 3.21 0.11 2.46
N PRO A 162 2.00 0.19 1.86
CA PRO A 162 1.52 1.42 1.22
C PRO A 162 1.38 2.58 2.21
N TYR A 163 0.95 2.31 3.45
CA TYR A 163 0.83 3.34 4.48
C TYR A 163 2.17 4.00 4.80
N TYR A 164 3.22 3.21 5.03
CA TYR A 164 4.55 3.75 5.31
C TYR A 164 5.20 4.37 4.08
N GLN A 165 4.95 3.82 2.90
CA GLN A 165 5.41 4.38 1.63
C GLN A 165 4.83 5.77 1.37
N GLN A 166 3.54 5.95 1.66
CA GLN A 166 2.87 7.24 1.57
C GLN A 166 3.49 8.27 2.53
N GLN A 167 3.77 7.89 3.77
CA GLN A 167 4.42 8.78 4.73
C GLN A 167 5.83 9.17 4.29
N LEU A 168 6.61 8.24 3.78
CA LEU A 168 7.94 8.53 3.24
C LEU A 168 7.86 9.45 2.01
N ASN A 169 6.90 9.24 1.12
CA ASN A 169 6.69 10.11 -0.04
C ASN A 169 6.24 11.52 0.39
N GLU A 170 5.35 11.64 1.38
CA GLU A 170 4.98 12.92 1.99
C GLU A 170 6.21 13.64 2.53
N TRP A 171 7.06 12.91 3.24
CA TRP A 171 8.28 13.46 3.80
C TRP A 171 9.23 13.97 2.71
N VAL A 172 9.56 13.13 1.73
CA VAL A 172 10.50 13.46 0.66
C VAL A 172 10.02 14.65 -0.15
N ARG A 173 8.73 14.69 -0.52
CA ARG A 173 8.12 15.79 -1.28
C ARG A 173 8.18 17.11 -0.53
N THR A 174 7.72 17.12 0.71
CA THR A 174 7.68 18.31 1.55
C THR A 174 9.08 18.81 1.87
N TYR A 175 10.00 17.89 2.18
CA TYR A 175 11.39 18.21 2.47
C TYR A 175 12.09 18.81 1.25
N ALA A 176 12.03 18.13 0.10
CA ALA A 176 12.64 18.59 -1.13
C ALA A 176 12.08 19.96 -1.57
N GLN A 177 10.77 20.13 -1.47
CA GLN A 177 10.11 21.40 -1.82
C GLN A 177 10.58 22.54 -0.94
N ALA A 178 10.69 22.33 0.38
CA ALA A 178 11.12 23.37 1.31
C ALA A 178 12.61 23.74 1.11
N PHE A 179 13.46 22.75 0.89
CA PHE A 179 14.88 22.95 0.60
C PHE A 179 15.10 23.68 -0.73
N ASN A 180 14.50 23.18 -1.80
CA ASN A 180 14.63 23.78 -3.12
C ASN A 180 14.10 25.23 -3.12
N LYS A 181 13.00 25.51 -2.39
CA LYS A 181 12.45 26.86 -2.26
C LYS A 181 13.43 27.85 -1.66
N ILE A 182 14.24 27.43 -0.68
CA ILE A 182 15.28 28.29 -0.09
C ILE A 182 16.41 28.48 -1.09
N LEU A 183 16.91 27.40 -1.67
CA LEU A 183 18.06 27.42 -2.58
C LEU A 183 17.77 28.16 -3.89
N THR A 184 16.51 28.20 -4.35
CA THR A 184 16.07 28.92 -5.55
C THR A 184 15.29 30.19 -5.22
N GLY A 185 15.51 30.77 -4.03
CA GLY A 185 14.93 32.06 -3.63
C GLY A 185 15.31 33.18 -4.60
N GLN A 186 14.53 34.27 -4.62
CA GLN A 186 14.69 35.36 -5.60
C GLN A 186 16.10 35.93 -5.69
N ASP A 187 16.83 35.94 -4.57
CA ASP A 187 18.17 36.51 -4.45
C ASP A 187 19.25 35.42 -4.24
N ALA A 188 18.89 34.15 -4.35
CA ALA A 188 19.82 33.03 -4.17
C ALA A 188 20.77 32.94 -5.39
N VAL A 189 22.07 32.94 -5.13
CA VAL A 189 23.09 32.87 -6.16
C VAL A 189 24.06 31.70 -5.92
N ASP A 190 24.51 31.10 -7.01
CA ASP A 190 25.55 30.09 -6.98
C ASP A 190 26.95 30.68 -6.77
N GLY A 191 27.98 29.87 -6.67
CA GLY A 191 29.35 30.31 -6.53
C GLY A 191 29.90 31.12 -7.70
N TYR A 192 29.20 31.14 -8.84
CA TYR A 192 29.53 31.94 -10.02
C TYR A 192 28.74 33.25 -10.10
N GLY A 193 27.80 33.49 -9.17
CA GLY A 193 26.93 34.67 -9.14
C GLY A 193 25.71 34.57 -10.05
N ASN A 194 25.38 33.38 -10.54
CA ASN A 194 24.16 33.13 -11.32
C ASN A 194 23.00 32.71 -10.42
N ALA A 195 21.77 32.81 -10.94
CA ALA A 195 20.61 32.26 -10.24
C ALA A 195 20.77 30.75 -10.02
N ALA A 196 20.61 30.32 -8.79
CA ALA A 196 20.83 28.93 -8.40
C ALA A 196 19.71 28.02 -8.89
N ASP A 197 20.07 26.76 -9.13
CA ASP A 197 19.16 25.69 -9.51
C ASP A 197 18.71 24.86 -8.31
N ILE A 198 17.76 23.95 -8.51
CA ILE A 198 17.25 23.05 -7.48
C ILE A 198 18.27 21.95 -7.13
N LEU A 199 18.37 21.65 -5.83
CA LEU A 199 19.26 20.59 -5.31
C LEU A 199 18.60 19.21 -5.44
N PHE A 200 17.35 19.08 -5.01
CA PHE A 200 16.65 17.80 -5.00
C PHE A 200 15.80 17.65 -6.25
N VAL A 201 15.99 16.53 -6.94
CA VAL A 201 15.39 16.15 -8.22
C VAL A 201 14.87 14.73 -8.17
N ALA A 202 14.10 14.33 -9.17
CA ALA A 202 13.70 12.94 -9.34
C ALA A 202 14.49 12.29 -10.49
N ASN A 203 15.02 11.10 -10.26
CA ASN A 203 15.55 10.26 -11.33
C ASN A 203 14.40 9.63 -12.12
N GLU A 204 14.49 9.60 -13.44
CA GLU A 204 13.58 8.83 -14.27
C GLU A 204 14.04 7.36 -14.35
N ALA A 205 13.09 6.42 -14.33
CA ALA A 205 13.40 5.00 -14.23
C ALA A 205 14.12 4.43 -15.48
N THR A 206 14.01 5.11 -16.62
CA THR A 206 14.46 4.60 -17.92
C THR A 206 15.55 5.41 -18.58
N ASP A 207 15.92 6.56 -18.01
CA ASP A 207 16.90 7.45 -18.62
C ASP A 207 17.79 8.09 -17.53
N VAL A 208 18.99 8.55 -17.95
CA VAL A 208 19.95 9.28 -17.11
C VAL A 208 19.46 10.70 -16.81
N THR A 209 18.35 11.08 -17.39
CA THR A 209 17.71 12.39 -17.23
C THR A 209 17.08 12.51 -15.84
N GLN A 210 17.31 13.67 -15.24
CA GLN A 210 16.70 14.05 -13.96
C GLN A 210 15.59 15.06 -14.21
N ARG A 211 14.47 14.85 -13.54
CA ARG A 211 13.31 15.75 -13.62
C ARG A 211 13.45 16.85 -12.60
N LYS A 212 13.43 18.10 -13.06
CA LYS A 212 13.44 19.32 -12.25
C LYS A 212 12.00 19.82 -12.04
N PHE A 213 11.71 20.35 -10.87
CA PHE A 213 10.35 20.75 -10.48
C PHE A 213 10.18 22.26 -10.47
N VAL A 214 8.98 22.71 -10.79
CA VAL A 214 8.61 24.14 -10.69
C VAL A 214 7.95 24.38 -9.33
N THR A 215 8.64 25.09 -8.45
CA THR A 215 8.22 25.33 -7.06
C THR A 215 6.94 26.15 -6.93
N SER A 216 6.64 27.02 -7.92
CA SER A 216 5.53 27.98 -7.83
C SER A 216 4.14 27.42 -8.13
N ARG A 217 4.04 26.18 -8.66
CA ARG A 217 2.75 25.62 -9.10
C ARG A 217 1.99 24.89 -8.01
N ASN A 218 2.65 24.45 -6.95
CA ASN A 218 1.98 23.77 -5.86
C ASN A 218 1.40 24.79 -4.87
N GLN A 219 0.12 24.63 -4.52
CA GLN A 219 -0.57 25.39 -3.47
C GLN A 219 -0.91 26.87 -3.78
N THR A 220 -0.87 27.31 -5.03
CA THR A 220 -1.38 28.64 -5.38
C THR A 220 -2.92 28.62 -5.33
N PRO A 221 -3.57 29.55 -4.60
CA PRO A 221 -5.03 29.64 -4.57
C PRO A 221 -5.65 29.74 -5.97
N GLY A 222 -6.65 28.92 -6.26
CA GLY A 222 -7.33 28.87 -7.56
C GLY A 222 -6.55 28.16 -8.68
N ALA A 223 -5.35 27.61 -8.41
CA ALA A 223 -4.57 26.89 -9.41
C ALA A 223 -5.15 25.49 -9.66
N THR A 224 -4.93 25.03 -10.89
CA THR A 224 -5.15 23.62 -11.28
C THR A 224 -3.80 22.99 -11.59
N VAL A 225 -3.50 21.88 -10.93
CA VAL A 225 -2.25 21.14 -11.08
C VAL A 225 -2.55 19.77 -11.67
N SER A 226 -1.99 19.48 -12.83
CA SER A 226 -2.13 18.18 -13.51
C SER A 226 -1.10 17.16 -12.98
N SER A 227 -1.46 15.89 -13.00
CA SER A 227 -0.54 14.77 -12.70
C SER A 227 0.64 14.71 -13.69
N THR A 228 0.49 15.31 -14.89
CA THR A 228 1.53 15.39 -15.92
C THR A 228 2.44 16.60 -15.80
N ASP A 229 2.12 17.54 -14.89
CA ASP A 229 2.95 18.72 -14.66
C ASP A 229 4.24 18.37 -13.90
N ASP A 230 5.29 19.16 -14.11
CA ASP A 230 6.56 19.03 -13.39
C ASP A 230 6.43 19.52 -11.93
N THR A 231 5.71 18.76 -11.11
CA THR A 231 5.46 19.07 -9.69
C THR A 231 6.16 18.07 -8.78
N TYR A 232 6.32 18.45 -7.50
CA TYR A 232 6.86 17.56 -6.47
C TYR A 232 6.03 16.29 -6.26
N TYR A 233 4.84 16.20 -6.81
CA TYR A 233 4.03 14.98 -6.77
C TYR A 233 4.72 13.78 -7.41
N TYR A 234 5.53 14.01 -8.45
CA TYR A 234 6.32 12.98 -9.11
C TYR A 234 7.45 12.42 -8.24
N LEU A 235 7.88 13.18 -7.24
CA LEU A 235 8.95 12.78 -6.35
C LEU A 235 8.48 11.74 -5.34
N THR A 236 9.24 10.67 -5.20
CA THR A 236 8.98 9.55 -4.31
C THR A 236 10.25 9.16 -3.56
N ALA A 237 10.11 8.37 -2.51
CA ALA A 237 11.27 7.84 -1.79
C ALA A 237 12.17 6.94 -2.66
N THR A 238 11.65 6.40 -3.76
CA THR A 238 12.39 5.50 -4.66
C THR A 238 13.15 6.22 -5.77
N ASN A 239 12.69 7.41 -6.20
CA ASN A 239 13.32 8.18 -7.27
C ASN A 239 14.00 9.48 -6.78
N PHE A 240 13.98 9.73 -5.47
CA PHE A 240 14.62 10.89 -4.85
C PHE A 240 16.12 10.91 -5.11
N ALA A 241 16.65 12.01 -5.62
CA ALA A 241 18.05 12.16 -5.96
C ALA A 241 18.54 13.60 -5.79
N ILE A 242 19.86 13.74 -5.74
CA ILE A 242 20.53 15.04 -5.81
C ILE A 242 20.77 15.37 -7.28
N ASN A 243 20.67 16.65 -7.62
CA ASN A 243 20.97 17.17 -8.96
C ASN A 243 22.40 16.81 -9.35
N LYS A 244 22.55 16.07 -10.45
CA LYS A 244 23.85 15.58 -10.92
C LYS A 244 24.79 16.72 -11.28
N GLU A 245 24.29 17.82 -11.84
CA GLU A 245 25.09 18.99 -12.17
C GLU A 245 25.78 19.56 -10.93
N MET A 246 25.07 19.60 -9.78
CA MET A 246 25.64 20.05 -8.50
C MET A 246 26.60 19.03 -7.85
N LEU A 247 26.45 17.73 -8.17
CA LEU A 247 27.42 16.71 -7.74
C LEU A 247 28.72 16.81 -8.53
N ASP A 248 28.63 17.12 -9.83
CA ASP A 248 29.77 17.27 -10.71
C ASP A 248 30.50 18.61 -10.45
N ASP A 249 29.74 19.68 -10.14
CA ASP A 249 30.26 20.99 -9.77
C ASP A 249 29.57 21.56 -8.51
N PRO A 250 30.17 21.39 -7.31
CA PRO A 250 29.61 21.90 -6.06
C PRO A 250 29.47 23.42 -5.96
N GLN A 251 30.12 24.18 -6.86
CA GLN A 251 29.99 25.66 -6.88
C GLN A 251 28.63 26.11 -7.39
N LEU A 252 27.86 25.23 -8.03
CA LEU A 252 26.48 25.49 -8.43
C LEU A 252 25.49 25.52 -7.24
N LEU A 253 25.92 25.08 -6.05
CA LEU A 253 25.09 25.13 -4.85
C LEU A 253 25.05 26.54 -4.29
N ALA A 254 23.85 27.12 -4.14
CA ALA A 254 23.69 28.40 -3.47
C ALA A 254 23.96 28.28 -1.97
N THR A 255 24.81 29.13 -1.45
CA THR A 255 25.11 29.23 -0.02
C THR A 255 24.68 30.56 0.59
N HIS A 256 24.47 31.58 -0.25
CA HIS A 256 24.14 32.93 0.17
C HIS A 256 23.22 33.65 -0.81
N THR A 257 22.60 34.74 -0.37
CA THR A 257 21.90 35.67 -1.24
C THR A 257 22.86 36.67 -1.86
N GLY A 258 22.53 37.25 -3.02
CA GLY A 258 23.40 38.19 -3.75
C GLY A 258 23.92 39.37 -2.96
N ALA A 259 23.33 39.69 -1.80
CA ALA A 259 23.79 40.74 -0.88
C ALA A 259 24.97 40.30 0.01
N GLY A 260 25.25 39.01 0.13
CA GLY A 260 26.29 38.43 1.01
C GLY A 260 27.61 38.17 0.28
N THR A 261 28.42 39.18 0.07
CA THR A 261 29.78 39.01 -0.49
C THR A 261 30.79 38.87 0.61
N GLY A 262 31.43 37.69 0.74
CA GLY A 262 32.54 37.47 1.67
C GLY A 262 32.39 36.21 2.52
N PRO A 263 33.27 35.99 3.50
CA PRO A 263 33.30 34.81 4.38
C PRO A 263 32.01 34.61 5.22
N GLU A 264 31.15 35.63 5.30
CA GLU A 264 29.88 35.62 6.02
C GLU A 264 28.68 35.24 5.13
N GLY A 265 28.92 34.90 3.86
CA GLY A 265 27.88 34.48 2.90
C GLY A 265 27.39 33.07 3.14
N TYR A 266 26.67 32.82 4.25
CA TYR A 266 26.10 31.49 4.60
C TYR A 266 24.66 31.61 5.11
N ASP A 267 23.97 32.68 4.78
CA ASP A 267 22.60 32.96 5.21
C ASP A 267 21.63 31.86 4.76
N LEU A 268 21.74 31.36 3.52
CA LEU A 268 20.92 30.24 3.04
C LEU A 268 21.22 28.94 3.78
N VAL A 269 22.50 28.67 4.11
CA VAL A 269 22.86 27.49 4.90
C VAL A 269 22.24 27.54 6.28
N LYS A 270 22.20 28.71 6.91
CA LYS A 270 21.53 28.94 8.19
C LYS A 270 20.03 28.68 8.08
N ASP A 271 19.38 29.17 7.03
CA ASP A 271 17.97 28.92 6.78
C ASP A 271 17.65 27.43 6.54
N LEU A 272 18.55 26.69 5.87
CA LEU A 272 18.43 25.25 5.69
C LEU A 272 18.57 24.48 7.01
N ILE A 273 19.48 24.90 7.90
CA ILE A 273 19.63 24.32 9.24
C ILE A 273 18.37 24.58 10.07
N ASP A 274 17.82 25.81 10.01
CA ASP A 274 16.61 26.17 10.72
C ASP A 274 15.39 25.36 10.26
N LEU A 275 15.30 25.04 8.97
CA LEU A 275 14.25 24.16 8.42
C LEU A 275 14.15 22.80 9.13
N GLN A 276 15.26 22.22 9.55
CA GLN A 276 15.25 20.87 10.13
C GLN A 276 14.54 20.82 11.48
N THR A 277 14.52 21.92 12.21
CA THR A 277 13.98 22.03 13.57
C THR A 277 12.75 22.89 13.68
N ASN A 278 12.54 23.81 12.73
CA ASN A 278 11.45 24.78 12.77
C ASN A 278 10.17 24.24 12.14
N LYS A 279 9.19 23.92 13.00
CA LYS A 279 7.88 23.38 12.61
C LYS A 279 7.00 24.37 11.84
N ASP A 280 7.26 25.68 11.96
CA ASP A 280 6.48 26.71 11.27
C ASP A 280 6.91 26.86 9.82
N LYS A 281 8.21 26.62 9.53
CA LYS A 281 8.75 26.65 8.17
C LYS A 281 8.49 25.36 7.40
N MET A 282 8.56 24.21 8.09
CA MET A 282 8.34 22.89 7.50
C MET A 282 7.72 21.94 8.55
N SER A 283 6.48 21.53 8.32
CA SER A 283 5.74 20.70 9.26
C SER A 283 5.25 19.41 8.62
N PHE A 284 5.44 18.30 9.32
CA PHE A 284 4.98 16.96 8.96
C PHE A 284 3.97 16.49 10.00
N ARG A 285 2.69 16.62 9.70
CA ARG A 285 1.60 16.27 10.64
C ARG A 285 1.79 16.89 12.03
N GLY A 286 2.37 18.11 12.11
CA GLY A 286 2.66 18.83 13.36
C GLY A 286 4.02 18.53 13.99
N CYS A 287 4.85 17.70 13.39
CA CYS A 287 6.21 17.36 13.81
C CYS A 287 7.27 18.06 12.96
N SER A 288 8.51 18.17 13.47
CA SER A 288 9.67 18.52 12.65
C SER A 288 10.03 17.36 11.69
N ALA A 289 10.84 17.63 10.68
CA ALA A 289 11.26 16.60 9.72
C ALA A 289 11.93 15.39 10.40
N ARG A 290 12.80 15.66 11.38
CA ARG A 290 13.49 14.64 12.17
C ARG A 290 12.52 13.84 13.05
N ASP A 291 11.67 14.56 13.80
CA ASP A 291 10.74 13.92 14.73
C ASP A 291 9.74 13.04 14.00
N PHE A 292 9.30 13.46 12.81
CA PHE A 292 8.38 12.67 12.00
C PHE A 292 8.99 11.33 11.56
N LEU A 293 10.23 11.32 11.04
CA LEU A 293 10.91 10.06 10.70
C LEU A 293 11.12 9.18 11.93
N GLN A 294 11.42 9.77 13.08
CA GLN A 294 11.53 9.03 14.32
C GLN A 294 10.20 8.45 14.77
N CYS A 295 9.08 9.17 14.58
CA CYS A 295 7.73 8.65 14.84
C CYS A 295 7.41 7.45 13.92
N VAL A 296 7.71 7.55 12.62
CA VAL A 296 7.50 6.44 11.67
C VAL A 296 8.32 5.21 12.09
N LEU A 297 9.60 5.38 12.43
CA LEU A 297 10.46 4.28 12.88
C LEU A 297 9.97 3.66 14.19
N SER A 298 9.52 4.49 15.14
CA SER A 298 8.99 4.03 16.42
C SER A 298 7.69 3.25 16.24
N ASP A 299 6.81 3.70 15.35
CA ASP A 299 5.55 3.05 15.02
C ASP A 299 5.79 1.65 14.40
N VAL A 300 6.69 1.56 13.41
CA VAL A 300 7.10 0.28 12.82
C VAL A 300 7.67 -0.67 13.88
N SER A 301 8.55 -0.15 14.76
CA SER A 301 9.19 -0.95 15.81
C SER A 301 8.19 -1.48 16.83
N LEU A 302 7.23 -0.64 17.23
CA LEU A 302 6.17 -1.03 18.17
C LEU A 302 5.26 -2.09 17.55
N ASN A 303 4.86 -1.90 16.30
CA ASN A 303 4.02 -2.85 15.58
C ASN A 303 4.73 -4.19 15.38
N ALA A 304 6.01 -4.18 15.04
CA ALA A 304 6.81 -5.40 14.92
C ALA A 304 6.96 -6.14 16.26
N SER A 305 7.21 -5.41 17.36
CA SER A 305 7.30 -5.98 18.69
C SER A 305 5.97 -6.61 19.13
N SER A 306 4.87 -5.89 18.90
CA SER A 306 3.51 -6.38 19.21
C SER A 306 3.18 -7.63 18.38
N ALA A 307 3.48 -7.63 17.09
CA ALA A 307 3.26 -8.77 16.20
C ALA A 307 4.05 -10.01 16.66
N ASN A 308 5.30 -9.85 17.07
CA ASN A 308 6.12 -10.94 17.61
C ASN A 308 5.53 -11.51 18.90
N THR A 309 5.08 -10.66 19.81
CA THR A 309 4.44 -11.08 21.07
C THR A 309 3.14 -11.84 20.81
N PHE A 310 2.28 -11.35 19.92
CA PHE A 310 1.05 -12.03 19.54
C PHE A 310 1.34 -13.36 18.83
N SER A 311 2.32 -13.40 17.93
CA SER A 311 2.72 -14.65 17.24
C SER A 311 3.13 -15.72 18.24
N ALA A 312 3.98 -15.39 19.23
CA ALA A 312 4.39 -16.32 20.28
C ALA A 312 3.19 -16.80 21.13
N SER A 313 2.28 -15.88 21.49
CA SER A 313 1.08 -16.21 22.25
C SER A 313 0.15 -17.16 21.49
N TYR A 314 -0.12 -16.88 20.22
CA TYR A 314 -0.97 -17.75 19.39
C TYR A 314 -0.34 -19.13 19.14
N GLN A 315 0.99 -19.20 18.97
CA GLN A 315 1.68 -20.48 18.88
C GLN A 315 1.53 -21.31 20.16
N ASN A 316 1.60 -20.69 21.32
CA ASN A 316 1.38 -21.37 22.61
C ASN A 316 -0.07 -21.84 22.76
N ILE A 317 -1.04 -21.03 22.34
CA ILE A 317 -2.47 -21.40 22.34
C ILE A 317 -2.69 -22.59 21.38
N ALA A 318 -2.12 -22.56 20.19
CA ALA A 318 -2.23 -23.64 19.22
C ALA A 318 -1.64 -24.95 19.79
N LYS A 319 -0.46 -24.91 20.42
CA LYS A 319 0.12 -26.06 21.13
C LYS A 319 -0.79 -26.59 22.22
N THR A 320 -1.39 -25.72 23.01
CA THR A 320 -2.30 -26.11 24.09
C THR A 320 -3.53 -26.83 23.54
N ILE A 321 -4.13 -26.27 22.47
CA ILE A 321 -5.29 -26.88 21.78
C ILE A 321 -4.92 -28.23 21.20
N ASP A 322 -3.77 -28.36 20.54
CA ASP A 322 -3.30 -29.64 19.99
C ASP A 322 -3.05 -30.69 21.11
N THR A 323 -2.48 -30.29 22.21
CA THR A 323 -2.30 -31.16 23.38
C THR A 323 -3.65 -31.62 23.95
N GLN A 324 -4.60 -30.70 24.09
CA GLN A 324 -5.95 -31.04 24.54
C GLN A 324 -6.67 -31.97 23.55
N ARG A 325 -6.54 -31.72 22.25
CA ARG A 325 -7.10 -32.58 21.22
C ARG A 325 -6.52 -33.99 21.29
N LEU A 326 -5.19 -34.12 21.44
CA LEU A 326 -4.51 -35.38 21.59
C LEU A 326 -4.93 -36.12 22.89
N SER A 327 -5.15 -35.38 23.97
CA SER A 327 -5.62 -35.93 25.25
C SER A 327 -7.03 -36.54 25.14
N VAL A 328 -7.90 -36.00 24.28
CA VAL A 328 -9.29 -36.48 24.10
C VAL A 328 -9.41 -37.52 23.01
N SER A 329 -8.67 -37.38 21.92
CA SER A 329 -8.78 -38.23 20.71
C SER A 329 -7.51 -39.01 20.40
N GLY A 330 -6.46 -38.83 21.18
CA GLY A 330 -5.23 -39.59 20.99
C GLY A 330 -5.41 -41.06 21.40
N VAL A 331 -4.87 -41.93 20.60
CA VAL A 331 -4.83 -43.38 20.89
C VAL A 331 -3.47 -43.67 21.54
N ASP A 332 -3.52 -44.23 22.77
CA ASP A 332 -2.31 -44.74 23.42
C ASP A 332 -1.92 -46.08 22.73
N THR A 333 -0.85 -45.99 21.96
CA THR A 333 -0.38 -47.15 21.18
C THR A 333 0.07 -48.34 22.07
N GLU A 334 0.48 -48.09 23.31
CA GLU A 334 0.83 -49.17 24.27
C GLU A 334 -0.43 -49.86 24.78
N GLU A 335 -1.45 -49.08 25.15
CA GLU A 335 -2.72 -49.62 25.57
C GLU A 335 -3.43 -50.38 24.45
N GLU A 336 -3.48 -49.86 23.24
CA GLU A 336 -4.04 -50.55 22.09
C GLU A 336 -3.25 -51.80 21.71
N SER A 337 -1.93 -51.80 21.87
CA SER A 337 -1.10 -52.98 21.64
C SER A 337 -1.39 -54.07 22.68
N LEU A 338 -1.59 -53.73 23.94
CA LEU A 338 -2.02 -54.66 25.00
C LEU A 338 -3.42 -55.24 24.71
N ASN A 339 -4.34 -54.37 24.32
CA ASN A 339 -5.71 -54.78 23.93
C ASN A 339 -5.67 -55.73 22.72
N LEU A 340 -4.84 -55.43 21.71
CA LEU A 340 -4.67 -56.30 20.55
C LEU A 340 -4.18 -57.69 20.96
N VAL A 341 -3.18 -57.78 21.84
CA VAL A 341 -2.66 -59.07 22.34
C VAL A 341 -3.72 -59.82 23.14
N GLN A 342 -4.52 -59.10 23.96
CA GLN A 342 -5.62 -59.72 24.72
C GLN A 342 -6.70 -60.28 23.78
N TYR A 343 -7.12 -59.53 22.78
CA TYR A 343 -8.10 -59.98 21.79
C TYR A 343 -7.57 -61.13 20.96
N GLN A 344 -6.28 -61.13 20.59
CA GLN A 344 -5.66 -62.23 19.88
C GLN A 344 -5.62 -63.51 20.71
N ARG A 345 -5.34 -63.42 22.02
CA ARG A 345 -5.41 -64.55 22.95
C ARG A 345 -6.86 -65.05 23.11
N ALA A 346 -7.82 -64.16 23.27
CA ALA A 346 -9.23 -64.55 23.37
C ALA A 346 -9.73 -65.22 22.09
N TYR A 347 -9.34 -64.75 20.93
CA TYR A 347 -9.66 -65.37 19.64
C TYR A 347 -9.07 -66.78 19.53
N ASN A 348 -7.79 -66.97 19.92
CA ASN A 348 -7.15 -68.28 19.90
C ASN A 348 -7.82 -69.25 20.85
N LEU A 349 -8.20 -68.81 22.08
CA LEU A 349 -8.95 -69.67 23.02
C LEU A 349 -10.34 -70.03 22.49
N ALA A 350 -11.06 -69.10 21.91
CA ALA A 350 -12.36 -69.31 21.30
C ALA A 350 -12.25 -70.36 20.14
N SER A 351 -11.20 -70.22 19.30
CA SER A 351 -10.93 -71.18 18.23
C SER A 351 -10.64 -72.59 18.77
N GLN A 352 -9.84 -72.70 19.84
CA GLN A 352 -9.57 -74.00 20.48
C GLN A 352 -10.87 -74.61 21.11
N MET A 353 -11.70 -73.77 21.75
CA MET A 353 -12.99 -74.25 22.25
C MET A 353 -13.90 -74.79 21.14
N ILE A 354 -13.95 -74.09 20.00
CA ILE A 354 -14.71 -74.54 18.83
C ILE A 354 -14.17 -75.85 18.33
N GLN A 355 -12.84 -76.07 18.24
CA GLN A 355 -12.24 -77.31 17.86
C GLN A 355 -12.62 -78.45 18.81
N VAL A 356 -12.50 -78.26 20.12
CA VAL A 356 -12.89 -79.20 21.14
C VAL A 356 -14.38 -79.57 21.04
N LEU A 357 -15.23 -78.53 20.89
CA LEU A 357 -16.67 -78.78 20.69
C LEU A 357 -16.94 -79.55 19.41
N THR A 358 -16.24 -79.26 18.33
CA THR A 358 -16.37 -80.07 17.08
C THR A 358 -15.95 -81.47 17.28
N GLU A 359 -14.84 -81.79 17.97
CA GLU A 359 -14.44 -83.13 18.32
C GLU A 359 -15.48 -83.84 19.18
N VAL A 360 -16.07 -83.16 20.17
CA VAL A 360 -17.15 -83.69 21.01
C VAL A 360 -18.38 -84.02 20.17
N TYR A 361 -18.77 -83.11 19.28
CA TYR A 361 -19.87 -83.36 18.34
C TYR A 361 -19.60 -84.50 17.40
N ASP A 362 -18.41 -84.60 16.80
CA ASP A 362 -18.03 -85.68 15.92
C ASP A 362 -18.06 -87.07 16.65
N ARG A 363 -17.58 -87.10 17.89
CA ARG A 363 -17.65 -88.31 18.71
C ARG A 363 -19.10 -88.68 19.05
N LEU A 364 -19.93 -87.65 19.37
CA LEU A 364 -21.36 -87.90 19.68
C LEU A 364 -22.11 -88.48 18.47
N ILE A 365 -21.89 -87.86 17.30
CA ILE A 365 -22.59 -88.25 16.07
C ILE A 365 -22.05 -89.56 15.50
N LEU A 366 -20.73 -89.71 15.44
CA LEU A 366 -20.11 -90.89 14.76
C LEU A 366 -19.92 -92.13 15.65
N GLN A 367 -19.84 -91.96 17.00
CA GLN A 367 -19.60 -93.07 17.92
C GLN A 367 -20.78 -93.42 18.80
N THR A 368 -21.80 -92.60 18.97
CA THR A 368 -23.00 -92.89 19.75
C THR A 368 -24.29 -92.91 18.91
N GLY A 369 -24.25 -92.38 17.67
CA GLY A 369 -25.39 -92.44 16.73
C GLY A 369 -25.49 -93.83 16.12
N VAL A 370 -26.44 -94.59 16.56
CA VAL A 370 -26.87 -95.83 15.92
C VAL A 370 -28.03 -95.51 14.98
#